data_43412809e17150c8aa84d5f7e2201281
#
_entry.id   43412809e17150c8aa84d5f7e2201281
#
_cell.length_a   1.000
_cell.length_b   1.000
_cell.length_c   1.000
_cell.angle_alpha   90.00
_cell.angle_beta   90.00
_cell.angle_gamma   90.00
#
_symmetry.space_group_name_H-M   'P 1'
#
loop_
_entity.id
_entity.type
_entity.pdbx_description
1 polymer ?
#
loop_
_entity_poly.entity_id
_entity_poly.type
_entity_poly.pdbx_seq_one_letter_code
_entity_poly.pdbx_strand_id
1 'polypeptide(L)'
;MAKSSPHPFPVLQVLAPGLLSSEVLIGLEKALVKLEIAYTKVEQRFLLGRELELFERNGLRQFCAERSHDLAILPAQFSADALQVLAMDMDSTLINIECIDEIADFAGKKAAVAEITAATMRGEIVNFSESLSKRVALLAGVPQTALHSVYEQRLQL
;
A
#
# COMPACT_ATOMS: atom_id res chain seq x y z
N MET A 1 -17.12 -21.94 -8.74
CA MET A 1 -16.57 -21.36 -7.49
C MET A 1 -17.71 -21.13 -6.53
N ALA A 2 -17.70 -21.74 -5.35
CA ALA A 2 -18.72 -21.50 -4.34
C ALA A 2 -18.56 -20.07 -3.82
N LYS A 3 -19.63 -19.25 -3.92
CA LYS A 3 -19.66 -17.94 -3.30
C LYS A 3 -19.53 -18.12 -1.80
N SER A 4 -18.42 -17.66 -1.22
CA SER A 4 -18.29 -17.65 0.25
C SER A 4 -19.31 -16.67 0.82
N SER A 5 -20.17 -17.15 1.70
CA SER A 5 -21.09 -16.25 2.42
C SER A 5 -20.27 -15.22 3.19
N PRO A 6 -20.68 -13.95 3.19
CA PRO A 6 -19.95 -12.90 3.90
C PRO A 6 -19.93 -13.20 5.41
N HIS A 7 -18.77 -13.00 6.04
CA HIS A 7 -18.60 -13.22 7.47
C HIS A 7 -19.22 -12.07 8.27
N PRO A 8 -19.94 -12.33 9.38
CA PRO A 8 -20.67 -11.29 10.12
C PRO A 8 -19.78 -10.32 10.90
N PHE A 9 -18.52 -10.67 11.15
CA PHE A 9 -17.53 -9.84 11.85
C PHE A 9 -16.29 -9.59 11.00
N PRO A 10 -15.38 -8.69 11.43
CA PRO A 10 -14.18 -8.39 10.68
C PRO A 10 -13.30 -9.61 10.39
N VAL A 11 -12.59 -9.55 9.29
CA VAL A 11 -11.60 -10.56 8.89
C VAL A 11 -10.22 -9.91 8.86
N LEU A 12 -9.27 -10.49 9.58
CA LEU A 12 -7.87 -10.10 9.48
C LEU A 12 -7.20 -10.84 8.32
N GLN A 13 -6.54 -10.09 7.46
CA GLN A 13 -5.73 -10.60 6.36
C GLN A 13 -4.31 -10.10 6.51
N VAL A 14 -3.35 -10.99 6.71
CA VAL A 14 -1.93 -10.64 6.72
C VAL A 14 -1.42 -10.52 5.29
N LEU A 15 -0.65 -9.47 5.02
CA LEU A 15 -0.02 -9.19 3.75
C LEU A 15 1.50 -9.09 3.96
N ALA A 16 2.27 -9.62 3.03
CA ALA A 16 3.72 -9.53 3.04
C ALA A 16 4.23 -9.22 1.64
N PRO A 17 5.33 -8.46 1.49
CA PRO A 17 5.94 -8.17 0.20
C PRO A 17 6.62 -9.39 -0.45
N GLY A 18 6.62 -10.53 0.23
CA GLY A 18 7.19 -11.80 -0.21
C GLY A 18 6.51 -12.99 0.47
N LEU A 19 7.27 -13.99 0.88
CA LEU A 19 6.73 -15.14 1.60
C LEU A 19 6.24 -14.71 2.98
N LEU A 20 4.99 -15.05 3.28
CA LEU A 20 4.40 -14.79 4.60
C LEU A 20 5.10 -15.63 5.67
N SER A 21 5.56 -14.96 6.73
CA SER A 21 6.21 -15.62 7.86
C SER A 21 5.22 -16.39 8.72
N SER A 22 5.46 -17.67 8.95
CA SER A 22 4.70 -18.48 9.90
C SER A 22 4.79 -17.93 11.32
N GLU A 23 5.88 -17.29 11.68
CA GLU A 23 6.08 -16.67 13.00
C GLU A 23 5.11 -15.52 13.24
N VAL A 24 4.84 -14.70 12.19
CA VAL A 24 3.86 -13.62 12.28
C VAL A 24 2.45 -14.16 12.50
N LEU A 25 2.07 -15.21 11.78
CA LEU A 25 0.75 -15.85 11.97
C LEU A 25 0.60 -16.43 13.38
N ILE A 26 1.60 -17.14 13.88
CA ILE A 26 1.60 -17.68 15.25
C ILE A 26 1.55 -16.55 16.30
N GLY A 27 2.28 -15.46 16.05
CA GLY A 27 2.26 -14.30 16.94
C GLY A 27 0.90 -13.63 16.99
N LEU A 28 0.21 -13.50 15.84
CA LEU A 28 -1.17 -12.99 15.78
C LEU A 28 -2.15 -13.91 16.52
N GLU A 29 -2.03 -15.22 16.37
CA GLU A 29 -2.85 -16.18 17.12
C GLU A 29 -2.70 -15.98 18.64
N LYS A 30 -1.46 -15.85 19.11
CA LYS A 30 -1.18 -15.59 20.53
C LYS A 30 -1.76 -14.23 20.98
N ALA A 31 -1.68 -13.21 20.13
CA ALA A 31 -2.27 -11.91 20.44
C ALA A 31 -3.79 -11.96 20.54
N LEU A 32 -4.45 -12.65 19.60
CA LEU A 32 -5.91 -12.82 19.62
C LEU A 32 -6.37 -13.60 20.86
N VAL A 33 -5.66 -14.67 21.23
CA VAL A 33 -5.94 -15.42 22.47
C VAL A 33 -5.77 -14.54 23.70
N LYS A 34 -4.71 -13.75 23.78
CA LYS A 34 -4.45 -12.82 24.90
C LYS A 34 -5.53 -11.72 25.02
N LEU A 35 -6.10 -11.31 23.90
CA LEU A 35 -7.19 -10.33 23.83
C LEU A 35 -8.58 -10.98 24.00
N GLU A 36 -8.62 -12.29 24.28
CA GLU A 36 -9.87 -13.06 24.41
C GLU A 36 -10.79 -12.93 23.19
N ILE A 37 -10.20 -12.83 21.99
CA ILE A 37 -10.91 -12.73 20.73
C ILE A 37 -11.04 -14.13 20.13
N ALA A 38 -12.26 -14.66 20.09
CA ALA A 38 -12.54 -15.89 19.35
C ALA A 38 -12.27 -15.69 17.86
N TYR A 39 -11.67 -16.68 17.21
CA TYR A 39 -11.42 -16.64 15.78
C TYR A 39 -11.46 -18.04 15.14
N THR A 40 -11.66 -18.04 13.83
CA THR A 40 -11.44 -19.21 12.98
C THR A 40 -10.35 -18.86 11.98
N LYS A 41 -9.28 -19.66 11.92
CA LYS A 41 -8.21 -19.46 10.94
C LYS A 41 -8.52 -20.20 9.66
N VAL A 42 -8.44 -19.48 8.54
CA VAL A 42 -8.58 -20.04 7.19
C VAL A 42 -7.39 -19.53 6.37
N GLU A 43 -6.44 -20.40 6.09
CA GLU A 43 -5.17 -20.04 5.43
C GLU A 43 -4.44 -18.90 6.17
N GLN A 44 -4.37 -17.73 5.55
CA GLN A 44 -3.70 -16.51 6.07
C GLN A 44 -4.68 -15.51 6.69
N ARG A 45 -5.95 -15.92 6.87
CA ARG A 45 -7.04 -15.09 7.39
C ARG A 45 -7.48 -15.55 8.76
N PHE A 46 -7.91 -14.59 9.56
CA PHE A 46 -8.53 -14.84 10.86
C PHE A 46 -9.94 -14.24 10.83
N LEU A 47 -10.94 -15.09 10.78
CA LEU A 47 -12.36 -14.73 10.87
C LEU A 47 -12.68 -14.50 12.34
N LEU A 48 -12.92 -13.27 12.72
CA LEU A 48 -13.11 -12.92 14.14
C LEU A 48 -14.53 -13.24 14.61
N GLY A 49 -14.67 -13.44 15.91
CA GLY A 49 -15.96 -13.67 16.57
C GLY A 49 -16.62 -12.39 17.08
N ARG A 50 -15.96 -11.23 16.97
CA ARG A 50 -16.48 -9.92 17.36
C ARG A 50 -15.75 -8.77 16.65
N GLU A 51 -16.28 -7.57 16.79
CA GLU A 51 -15.57 -6.34 16.40
C GLU A 51 -14.33 -6.11 17.27
N LEU A 52 -13.35 -5.40 16.68
CA LEU A 52 -12.14 -4.99 17.38
C LEU A 52 -12.28 -3.54 17.88
N GLU A 53 -11.85 -3.32 19.09
CA GLU A 53 -11.66 -1.97 19.62
C GLU A 53 -10.48 -1.26 18.93
N LEU A 54 -10.48 0.08 18.98
CA LEU A 54 -9.45 0.86 18.29
C LEU A 54 -8.03 0.53 18.75
N PHE A 55 -7.83 0.33 20.05
CA PHE A 55 -6.51 -0.02 20.59
C PHE A 55 -6.05 -1.41 20.16
N GLU A 56 -6.98 -2.37 20.01
CA GLU A 56 -6.70 -3.72 19.51
C GLU A 56 -6.27 -3.66 18.04
N ARG A 57 -6.99 -2.91 17.20
CA ARG A 57 -6.64 -2.69 15.79
C ARG A 57 -5.24 -2.12 15.65
N ASN A 58 -4.92 -1.08 16.42
CA ASN A 58 -3.62 -0.44 16.38
C ASN A 58 -2.50 -1.36 16.87
N GLY A 59 -2.73 -2.10 17.96
CA GLY A 59 -1.75 -3.05 18.50
C GLY A 59 -1.45 -4.20 17.53
N LEU A 60 -2.47 -4.77 16.89
CA LEU A 60 -2.30 -5.84 15.90
C LEU A 60 -1.58 -5.34 14.63
N ARG A 61 -1.90 -4.13 14.15
CA ARG A 61 -1.19 -3.52 13.02
C ARG A 61 0.27 -3.24 13.35
N GLN A 62 0.53 -2.65 14.51
CA GLN A 62 1.90 -2.39 14.97
C GLN A 62 2.71 -3.68 15.07
N PHE A 63 2.14 -4.74 15.65
CA PHE A 63 2.79 -6.05 15.73
C PHE A 63 3.23 -6.57 14.36
N CYS A 64 2.40 -6.42 13.32
CA CYS A 64 2.73 -6.82 11.95
C CYS A 64 3.79 -5.90 11.34
N ALA A 65 3.64 -4.58 11.48
CA ALA A 65 4.54 -3.59 10.91
C ALA A 65 5.98 -3.73 11.43
N GLU A 66 6.16 -3.99 12.73
CA GLU A 66 7.47 -4.27 13.33
C GLU A 66 8.18 -5.50 12.75
N ARG A 67 7.44 -6.32 11.98
CA ARG A 67 7.93 -7.53 11.31
C ARG A 67 7.89 -7.43 9.79
N SER A 68 7.80 -6.21 9.26
CA SER A 68 7.71 -5.92 7.82
C SER A 68 6.53 -6.62 7.14
N HIS A 69 5.40 -6.71 7.85
CA HIS A 69 4.15 -7.23 7.35
C HIS A 69 3.04 -6.20 7.52
N ASP A 70 2.08 -6.19 6.61
CA ASP A 70 0.87 -5.40 6.75
C ASP A 70 -0.30 -6.25 7.27
N LEU A 71 -1.24 -5.58 7.93
CA LEU A 71 -2.47 -6.19 8.40
C LEU A 71 -3.68 -5.42 7.86
N ALA A 72 -4.37 -6.02 6.89
CA ALA A 72 -5.68 -5.55 6.48
C ALA A 72 -6.76 -6.05 7.47
N ILE A 73 -7.61 -5.13 7.90
CA ILE A 73 -8.79 -5.44 8.72
C ILE A 73 -10.00 -5.19 7.83
N LEU A 74 -10.49 -6.26 7.21
CA LEU A 74 -11.61 -6.21 6.29
C LEU A 74 -12.91 -6.05 7.11
N PRO A 75 -13.82 -5.16 6.68
CA PRO A 75 -15.09 -4.97 7.36
C PRO A 75 -15.91 -6.26 7.45
N ALA A 76 -16.81 -6.32 8.42
CA ALA A 76 -17.86 -7.33 8.43
C ALA A 76 -18.60 -7.34 7.08
N GLN A 77 -18.97 -8.52 6.62
CA GLN A 77 -19.67 -8.72 5.34
C GLN A 77 -18.89 -8.29 4.08
N PHE A 78 -17.57 -8.01 4.19
CA PHE A 78 -16.75 -7.75 3.03
C PHE A 78 -16.79 -8.94 2.05
N SER A 79 -17.05 -8.65 0.79
CA SER A 79 -16.99 -9.63 -0.30
C SER A 79 -16.24 -9.02 -1.48
N ALA A 80 -15.15 -9.65 -1.88
CA ALA A 80 -14.39 -9.25 -3.07
C ALA A 80 -15.23 -9.38 -4.35
N ASP A 81 -16.13 -10.36 -4.40
CA ASP A 81 -17.02 -10.59 -5.55
C ASP A 81 -18.07 -9.48 -5.74
N ALA A 82 -18.31 -8.67 -4.70
CA ALA A 82 -19.22 -7.54 -4.75
C ALA A 82 -18.53 -6.23 -5.19
N LEU A 83 -17.20 -6.21 -5.32
CA LEU A 83 -16.47 -5.04 -5.78
C LEU A 83 -16.72 -4.82 -7.27
N GLN A 84 -17.17 -3.61 -7.63
CA GLN A 84 -17.42 -3.21 -9.01
C GLN A 84 -16.39 -2.20 -9.52
N VAL A 85 -15.71 -1.51 -8.62
CA VAL A 85 -14.70 -0.49 -8.93
C VAL A 85 -13.48 -0.72 -8.06
N LEU A 86 -12.32 -0.77 -8.68
CA LEU A 86 -11.02 -0.70 -8.03
C LEU A 86 -10.36 0.63 -8.41
N ALA A 87 -10.15 1.50 -7.45
CA ALA A 87 -9.40 2.74 -7.62
C ALA A 87 -8.05 2.61 -6.92
N MET A 88 -6.98 2.95 -7.63
CA MET A 88 -5.63 2.92 -7.09
C MET A 88 -4.82 4.08 -7.66
N ASP A 89 -3.75 4.45 -6.97
CA ASP A 89 -2.75 5.37 -7.48
C ASP A 89 -1.93 4.70 -8.58
N MET A 90 -1.29 5.48 -9.42
CA MET A 90 -0.51 4.96 -10.54
C MET A 90 0.97 4.81 -10.16
N ASP A 91 1.63 5.93 -9.84
CA ASP A 91 3.07 5.96 -9.56
C ASP A 91 3.38 5.18 -8.27
N SER A 92 4.39 4.33 -8.30
CA SER A 92 4.81 3.47 -7.19
C SER A 92 3.68 2.58 -6.58
N THR A 93 2.56 2.42 -7.30
CA THR A 93 1.41 1.59 -6.89
C THR A 93 0.98 0.63 -7.99
N LEU A 94 0.43 1.12 -9.11
CA LEU A 94 0.11 0.29 -10.27
C LEU A 94 1.36 -0.03 -11.10
N ILE A 95 2.27 0.94 -11.16
CA ILE A 95 3.57 0.82 -11.81
C ILE A 95 4.68 0.98 -10.77
N ASN A 96 5.85 0.42 -11.06
CA ASN A 96 6.99 0.39 -10.13
C ASN A 96 7.89 1.62 -10.16
N ILE A 97 7.48 2.70 -10.83
CA ILE A 97 8.27 3.92 -11.01
C ILE A 97 7.50 5.17 -10.60
N GLU A 98 8.27 6.25 -10.35
CA GLU A 98 7.79 7.64 -10.29
C GLU A 98 8.01 8.28 -11.66
N CYS A 99 6.95 8.50 -12.45
CA CYS A 99 7.04 8.91 -13.84
C CYS A 99 7.85 10.21 -14.02
N ILE A 100 7.62 11.23 -13.19
CA ILE A 100 8.31 12.51 -13.28
C ILE A 100 9.81 12.35 -13.01
N ASP A 101 10.18 11.52 -12.04
CA ASP A 101 11.57 11.25 -11.67
C ASP A 101 12.32 10.54 -12.80
N GLU A 102 11.67 9.56 -13.45
CA GLU A 102 12.27 8.83 -14.56
C GLU A 102 12.39 9.69 -15.81
N ILE A 103 11.43 10.56 -16.10
CA ILE A 103 11.52 11.54 -17.19
C ILE A 103 12.64 12.54 -16.91
N ALA A 104 12.77 13.00 -15.65
CA ALA A 104 13.82 13.92 -15.24
C ALA A 104 15.22 13.32 -15.36
N ASP A 105 15.36 12.02 -15.22
CA ASP A 105 16.63 11.31 -15.40
C ASP A 105 17.16 11.46 -16.82
N PHE A 106 16.30 11.37 -17.85
CA PHE A 106 16.68 11.63 -19.25
C PHE A 106 17.14 13.09 -19.49
N ALA A 107 16.69 14.02 -18.66
CA ALA A 107 17.11 15.42 -18.71
C ALA A 107 18.32 15.71 -17.81
N GLY A 108 18.86 14.74 -17.09
CA GLY A 108 19.90 14.95 -16.07
C GLY A 108 19.40 15.78 -14.88
N LYS A 109 18.09 15.78 -14.60
CA LYS A 109 17.42 16.60 -13.57
C LYS A 109 16.87 15.78 -12.41
N LYS A 110 17.08 14.46 -12.38
CA LYS A 110 16.52 13.56 -11.36
C LYS A 110 16.80 14.05 -9.93
N ALA A 111 18.05 14.44 -9.63
CA ALA A 111 18.41 14.91 -8.30
C ALA A 111 17.62 16.18 -7.87
N ALA A 112 17.41 17.12 -8.80
CA ALA A 112 16.66 18.34 -8.51
C ALA A 112 15.15 18.05 -8.29
N VAL A 113 14.58 17.11 -9.04
CA VAL A 113 13.18 16.69 -8.85
C VAL A 113 13.02 15.94 -7.52
N ALA A 114 13.91 15.01 -7.20
CA ALA A 114 13.91 14.25 -5.96
C ALA A 114 14.00 15.17 -4.72
N GLU A 115 14.79 16.26 -4.79
CA GLU A 115 14.87 17.23 -3.68
C GLU A 115 13.54 17.94 -3.44
N ILE A 116 12.80 18.33 -4.50
CA ILE A 116 11.47 18.93 -4.36
C ILE A 116 10.48 17.91 -3.75
N THR A 117 10.55 16.67 -4.19
CA THR A 117 9.73 15.60 -3.65
C THR A 117 10.02 15.38 -2.15
N ALA A 118 11.30 15.33 -1.78
CA ALA A 118 11.72 15.20 -0.38
C ALA A 118 11.26 16.40 0.48
N ALA A 119 11.39 17.63 -0.04
CA ALA A 119 10.91 18.83 0.64
C ALA A 119 9.38 18.79 0.86
N THR A 120 8.63 18.26 -0.12
CA THR A 120 7.18 18.07 0.00
C THR A 120 6.86 17.04 1.10
N MET A 121 7.57 15.92 1.13
CA MET A 121 7.38 14.87 2.15
C MET A 121 7.75 15.36 3.56
N ARG A 122 8.72 16.26 3.70
CA ARG A 122 9.05 16.91 4.98
C ARG A 122 8.04 18.00 5.39
N GLY A 123 7.05 18.30 4.54
CA GLY A 123 6.06 19.35 4.81
C GLY A 123 6.56 20.78 4.57
N GLU A 124 7.71 20.96 3.97
CA GLU A 124 8.27 22.29 3.62
C GLU A 124 7.51 22.92 2.44
N ILE A 125 6.97 22.07 1.55
CA ILE A 125 6.06 22.46 0.48
C ILE A 125 4.70 21.82 0.77
N VAL A 126 3.78 22.61 1.29
CA VAL A 126 2.47 22.10 1.74
C VAL A 126 1.49 21.96 0.58
N ASN A 127 1.63 22.77 -0.46
CA ASN A 127 0.71 22.77 -1.60
C ASN A 127 1.18 21.80 -2.69
N PHE A 128 0.37 20.77 -2.93
CA PHE A 128 0.63 19.78 -3.98
C PHE A 128 0.82 20.41 -5.37
N SER A 129 -0.04 21.37 -5.75
CA SER A 129 0.07 22.03 -7.06
C SER A 129 1.36 22.82 -7.22
N GLU A 130 1.87 23.43 -6.15
CA GLU A 130 3.16 24.11 -6.13
C GLU A 130 4.30 23.11 -6.33
N SER A 131 4.29 22.02 -5.59
CA SER A 131 5.27 20.94 -5.70
C SER A 131 5.29 20.37 -7.12
N LEU A 132 4.13 20.03 -7.66
CA LEU A 132 4.01 19.50 -9.01
C LEU A 132 4.51 20.50 -10.06
N SER A 133 4.11 21.76 -9.98
CA SER A 133 4.55 22.81 -10.91
C SER A 133 6.06 22.99 -10.90
N LYS A 134 6.70 22.98 -9.74
CA LYS A 134 8.16 23.08 -9.62
C LYS A 134 8.87 21.89 -10.27
N ARG A 135 8.38 20.67 -10.05
CA ARG A 135 8.94 19.46 -10.65
C ARG A 135 8.79 19.44 -12.17
N VAL A 136 7.58 19.76 -12.66
CA VAL A 136 7.31 19.81 -14.09
C VAL A 136 8.11 20.91 -14.81
N ALA A 137 8.31 22.07 -14.19
CA ALA A 137 9.13 23.15 -14.75
C ALA A 137 10.58 22.71 -15.03
N LEU A 138 11.13 21.80 -14.24
CA LEU A 138 12.45 21.22 -14.47
C LEU A 138 12.53 20.35 -15.74
N LEU A 139 11.40 19.87 -16.24
CA LEU A 139 11.31 19.05 -17.45
C LEU A 139 11.22 19.89 -18.73
N ALA A 140 11.25 21.21 -18.63
CA ALA A 140 11.21 22.09 -19.80
C ALA A 140 12.34 21.76 -20.78
N GLY A 141 11.97 21.52 -22.05
CA GLY A 141 12.93 21.17 -23.13
C GLY A 141 13.24 19.68 -23.25
N VAL A 142 12.66 18.83 -22.40
CA VAL A 142 12.77 17.36 -22.54
C VAL A 142 12.00 16.95 -23.81
N PRO A 143 12.62 16.18 -24.73
CA PRO A 143 11.96 15.75 -25.95
C PRO A 143 10.88 14.72 -25.64
N GLN A 144 9.81 14.72 -26.44
CA GLN A 144 8.70 13.74 -26.28
C GLN A 144 9.19 12.28 -26.36
N THR A 145 10.28 12.03 -27.06
CA THR A 145 10.89 10.68 -27.13
C THR A 145 11.36 10.16 -25.79
N ALA A 146 11.66 11.03 -24.82
CA ALA A 146 12.00 10.61 -23.47
C ALA A 146 10.83 9.91 -22.77
N LEU A 147 9.60 10.38 -22.97
CA LEU A 147 8.39 9.74 -22.44
C LEU A 147 8.25 8.31 -22.98
N HIS A 148 8.47 8.15 -24.28
CA HIS A 148 8.41 6.84 -24.93
C HIS A 148 9.50 5.91 -24.42
N SER A 149 10.70 6.42 -24.21
CA SER A 149 11.81 5.64 -23.64
C SER A 149 11.53 5.19 -22.18
N VAL A 150 10.92 6.04 -21.36
CA VAL A 150 10.50 5.66 -20.00
C VAL A 150 9.47 4.55 -20.06
N TYR A 151 8.46 4.71 -20.90
CA TYR A 151 7.40 3.70 -21.06
C TYR A 151 7.94 2.33 -21.50
N GLU A 152 8.83 2.29 -22.50
CA GLU A 152 9.34 1.04 -23.04
C GLU A 152 10.44 0.37 -22.19
N GLN A 153 11.26 1.17 -21.50
CA GLN A 153 12.50 0.67 -20.91
C GLN A 153 12.45 0.57 -19.38
N ARG A 154 11.56 1.30 -18.71
CA ARG A 154 11.57 1.44 -17.25
C ARG A 154 10.26 1.06 -16.58
N LEU A 155 9.13 1.22 -17.27
CA LEU A 155 7.83 0.93 -16.68
C LEU A 155 7.61 -0.58 -16.60
N GLN A 156 7.23 -1.05 -15.41
CA GLN A 156 6.77 -2.43 -15.15
C GLN A 156 5.47 -2.37 -14.35
N LEU A 157 4.55 -3.29 -14.64
CA LEU A 157 3.30 -3.50 -13.91
C LEU A 157 3.49 -4.48 -12.77
#